data_ba24650fe2d1e6536c2083d4330c6fa0
#
_entry.id   ba24650fe2d1e6536c2083d4330c6fa0
#
_cell.length_a   1.000
_cell.length_b   1.000
_cell.length_c   1.000
_cell.angle_alpha   90.00
_cell.angle_beta   90.00
_cell.angle_gamma   90.00
#
_symmetry.space_group_name_H-M   'P 1'
#
loop_
_entity.id
_entity.type
_entity.pdbx_description
1 polymer ?
#
loop_
_entity_poly.entity_id
_entity_poly.type
_entity_poly.pdbx_seq_one_letter_code
_entity_poly.pdbx_strand_id
1 'polypeptide(L)'
;MCSSDLLELAKRSETAIFTIALRGADSQTKGFHEAEFVMRQLAQETGGRAFFPMKIDDLNGIYSEIGDELASQYTLGYSSRNGKRDGAWRRVVVQVARANITPRTKRGYYAPTNK
;
A
#
# COMPACT_ATOMS: atom_id res chain seq x y z
N MET A 1 20.35 -0.44 -1.45
CA MET A 1 19.10 -1.13 -1.84
C MET A 1 18.23 -0.15 -2.64
N CYS A 2 17.77 -0.53 -3.81
CA CYS A 2 16.91 0.36 -4.57
C CYS A 2 15.44 0.18 -4.14
N SER A 3 14.62 1.17 -4.49
CA SER A 3 13.21 1.18 -4.07
C SER A 3 12.41 0.00 -4.61
N SER A 4 12.78 -0.54 -5.77
CA SER A 4 12.10 -1.71 -6.34
C SER A 4 12.35 -2.97 -5.53
N ASP A 5 13.54 -3.13 -4.96
CA ASP A 5 13.84 -4.26 -4.09
C ASP A 5 13.04 -4.20 -2.79
N LEU A 6 12.92 -3.02 -2.22
CA LEU A 6 12.13 -2.80 -1.02
C LEU A 6 10.64 -3.07 -1.29
N LEU A 7 10.14 -2.61 -2.43
CA LEU A 7 8.75 -2.85 -2.81
C LEU A 7 8.47 -4.35 -2.95
N GLU A 8 9.35 -5.08 -3.61
CA GLU A 8 9.19 -6.51 -3.77
C GLU A 8 9.22 -7.25 -2.43
N LEU A 9 10.13 -6.86 -1.55
CA LEU A 9 10.20 -7.43 -0.20
C LEU A 9 8.90 -7.19 0.58
N ALA A 10 8.36 -5.98 0.51
CA ALA A 10 7.10 -5.64 1.16
C ALA A 10 5.94 -6.49 0.64
N LYS A 11 5.88 -6.67 -0.69
CA LYS A 11 4.85 -7.51 -1.30
C LYS A 11 4.94 -8.97 -0.84
N ARG A 12 6.15 -9.51 -0.76
CA ARG A 12 6.38 -10.90 -0.33
C ARG A 12 6.09 -11.10 1.15
N SER A 13 6.29 -10.06 1.95
CA SER A 13 6.05 -10.11 3.41
C SER A 13 4.58 -9.92 3.78
N GLU A 14 3.71 -9.67 2.81
CA GLU A 14 2.27 -9.41 3.05
C GLU A 14 2.04 -8.29 4.06
N THR A 15 2.89 -7.27 4.03
CA THR A 15 2.86 -6.14 4.96
C THR A 15 2.25 -4.92 4.28
N ALA A 16 1.24 -4.30 4.90
CA ALA A 16 0.74 -3.02 4.45
C ALA A 16 1.64 -1.90 4.97
N ILE A 17 2.01 -0.97 4.08
CA ILE A 17 2.90 0.14 4.43
C ILE A 17 2.11 1.44 4.38
N PHE A 18 2.11 2.16 5.50
CA PHE A 18 1.58 3.52 5.58
C PHE A 18 2.78 4.46 5.64
N THR A 19 2.87 5.39 4.70
CA THR A 19 3.98 6.32 4.62
C THR A 19 3.55 7.71 5.03
N ILE A 20 4.39 8.42 5.78
CA ILE A 20 4.13 9.79 6.21
C ILE A 20 5.37 10.61 5.86
N ALA A 21 5.23 11.58 4.98
CA ALA A 21 6.31 12.46 4.58
C ALA A 21 5.93 13.93 4.83
N LEU A 22 6.60 14.55 5.77
CA LEU A 22 6.36 15.95 6.10
C LEU A 22 6.90 16.83 4.97
N ARG A 23 6.04 17.66 4.40
CA ARG A 23 6.44 18.60 3.36
C ARG A 23 7.07 19.83 4.00
N GLY A 24 8.30 20.14 3.59
CA GLY A 24 9.02 21.32 4.04
C GLY A 24 9.21 22.30 2.90
N ALA A 25 10.16 23.25 3.10
CA ALA A 25 10.51 24.24 2.11
C ALA A 25 11.03 23.63 0.81
N ASP A 26 11.60 22.43 0.88
CA ASP A 26 12.19 21.74 -0.27
C ASP A 26 11.19 20.87 -1.05
N SER A 27 9.90 20.96 -0.73
CA SER A 27 8.87 20.12 -1.34
C SER A 27 8.70 20.34 -2.85
N GLN A 28 9.27 21.39 -3.38
CA GLN A 28 9.22 21.68 -4.82
C GLN A 28 10.42 21.13 -5.58
N THR A 29 11.38 20.50 -4.91
CA THR A 29 12.54 19.92 -5.58
C THR A 29 12.17 18.64 -6.32
N LYS A 30 12.92 18.34 -7.39
CA LYS A 30 12.75 17.10 -8.14
C LYS A 30 12.99 15.88 -7.24
N GLY A 31 13.99 15.92 -6.38
CA GLY A 31 14.28 14.83 -5.47
C GLY A 31 13.12 14.53 -4.51
N PHE A 32 12.45 15.56 -4.02
CA PHE A 32 11.27 15.39 -3.18
C PHE A 32 10.13 14.73 -3.95
N HIS A 33 9.87 15.15 -5.20
CA HIS A 33 8.82 14.57 -6.02
C HIS A 33 9.09 13.09 -6.33
N GLU A 34 10.35 12.72 -6.58
CA GLU A 34 10.73 11.33 -6.79
C GLU A 34 10.49 10.48 -5.52
N ALA A 35 10.89 11.00 -4.37
CA ALA A 35 10.66 10.33 -3.08
C ALA A 35 9.17 10.17 -2.80
N GLU A 36 8.38 11.19 -3.07
CA GLU A 36 6.92 11.15 -2.90
C GLU A 36 6.30 10.06 -3.78
N PHE A 37 6.75 9.95 -5.03
CA PHE A 37 6.28 8.91 -5.93
C PHE A 37 6.57 7.50 -5.38
N VAL A 38 7.79 7.28 -4.89
CA VAL A 38 8.18 5.98 -4.32
C VAL A 38 7.34 5.66 -3.09
N MET A 39 7.12 6.62 -2.21
CA MET A 39 6.30 6.42 -1.01
C MET A 39 4.85 6.09 -1.36
N ARG A 40 4.28 6.78 -2.36
CA ARG A 40 2.94 6.47 -2.83
C ARG A 40 2.85 5.06 -3.41
N GLN A 41 3.86 4.68 -4.19
CA GLN A 41 3.90 3.36 -4.79
C GLN A 41 3.99 2.26 -3.73
N LEU A 42 4.87 2.42 -2.74
CA LEU A 42 4.98 1.47 -1.63
C LEU A 42 3.64 1.29 -0.90
N ALA A 43 2.98 2.40 -0.61
CA ALA A 43 1.71 2.36 0.09
C ALA A 43 0.61 1.71 -0.76
N GLN A 44 0.46 2.13 -2.00
CA GLN A 44 -0.61 1.64 -2.88
C GLN A 44 -0.46 0.16 -3.21
N GLU A 45 0.76 -0.28 -3.50
CA GLU A 45 1.02 -1.67 -3.86
C GLU A 45 0.83 -2.63 -2.69
N THR A 46 1.00 -2.15 -1.47
CA THR A 46 0.88 -2.98 -0.26
C THR A 46 -0.49 -2.87 0.42
N GLY A 47 -1.38 -2.03 -0.10
CA GLY A 47 -2.70 -1.83 0.49
C GLY A 47 -2.75 -0.81 1.61
N GLY A 48 -1.65 -0.10 1.87
CA GLY A 48 -1.60 1.00 2.83
C GLY A 48 -2.02 2.33 2.22
N ARG A 49 -1.50 3.41 2.77
CA ARG A 49 -1.83 4.76 2.33
C ARG A 49 -0.66 5.69 2.55
N ALA A 50 -0.49 6.69 1.69
CA ALA A 50 0.56 7.70 1.82
C ALA A 50 -0.04 9.04 2.26
N PHE A 51 0.62 9.70 3.20
CA PHE A 51 0.22 11.00 3.73
C PHE A 51 1.37 11.99 3.56
N PHE A 52 1.04 13.22 3.18
CA PHE A 52 2.03 14.27 2.97
C PHE A 52 1.62 15.55 3.71
N PRO A 53 1.69 15.56 5.05
CA PRO A 53 1.26 16.71 5.82
C PRO A 53 2.20 17.91 5.63
N MET A 54 1.64 19.11 5.70
CA MET A 54 2.39 20.36 5.59
C MET A 54 2.98 20.78 6.94
N LYS A 55 2.36 20.37 8.05
CA LYS A 55 2.73 20.80 9.40
C LYS A 55 2.82 19.61 10.34
N ILE A 56 3.67 19.71 11.33
CA ILE A 56 3.81 18.69 12.38
C ILE A 56 2.50 18.52 13.14
N ASP A 57 1.74 19.58 13.33
CA ASP A 57 0.47 19.54 14.06
C ASP A 57 -0.58 18.62 13.41
N ASP A 58 -0.43 18.35 12.11
CA ASP A 58 -1.34 17.46 11.37
C ASP A 58 -1.09 15.99 11.66
N LEU A 59 0.03 15.64 12.29
CA LEU A 59 0.41 14.24 12.53
C LEU A 59 -0.59 13.49 13.42
N ASN A 60 -1.12 14.15 14.45
CA ASN A 60 -2.09 13.50 15.33
C ASN A 60 -3.35 13.07 14.58
N GLY A 61 -3.84 13.92 13.69
CA GLY A 61 -4.97 13.58 12.84
C GLY A 61 -4.67 12.40 11.91
N ILE A 62 -3.45 12.36 11.36
CA ILE A 62 -3.02 11.27 10.49
C ILE A 62 -2.96 9.95 11.26
N TYR A 63 -2.39 9.95 12.46
CA TYR A 63 -2.32 8.73 13.28
C TYR A 63 -3.72 8.22 13.66
N SER A 64 -4.64 9.14 13.98
CA SER A 64 -6.03 8.77 14.22
C SER A 64 -6.67 8.15 12.99
N GLU A 65 -6.44 8.72 11.82
CA GLU A 65 -6.98 8.20 10.56
C GLU A 65 -6.44 6.81 10.24
N ILE A 66 -5.15 6.59 10.44
CA ILE A 66 -4.53 5.26 10.26
C ILE A 66 -5.15 4.27 11.25
N GLY A 67 -5.34 4.66 12.51
CA GLY A 67 -5.96 3.81 13.51
C GLY A 67 -7.38 3.41 13.13
N ASP A 68 -8.17 4.36 12.64
CA ASP A 68 -9.53 4.10 12.19
C ASP A 68 -9.55 3.14 10.99
N GLU A 69 -8.65 3.32 10.03
CA GLU A 69 -8.54 2.41 8.88
C GLU A 69 -8.18 0.99 9.32
N LEU A 70 -7.22 0.84 10.22
CA LEU A 70 -6.82 -0.47 10.72
C LEU A 70 -7.95 -1.16 11.48
N ALA A 71 -8.75 -0.39 12.22
CA ALA A 71 -9.91 -0.91 12.94
C ALA A 71 -11.06 -1.31 12.02
N SER A 72 -11.12 -0.74 10.82
CA SER A 72 -12.21 -0.93 9.87
C SER A 72 -11.87 -1.89 8.73
N GLN A 73 -10.76 -2.62 8.83
CA GLN A 73 -10.35 -3.56 7.80
C GLN A 73 -11.25 -4.80 7.77
N TYR A 74 -11.49 -5.28 6.56
CA TYR A 74 -12.16 -6.54 6.32
C TYR A 74 -11.19 -7.55 5.75
N THR A 75 -11.25 -8.78 6.21
CA THR A 75 -10.46 -9.86 5.65
C THR A 75 -11.35 -10.71 4.76
N LEU A 76 -11.00 -10.78 3.47
CA LEU A 76 -11.73 -11.58 2.50
C LEU A 76 -10.89 -12.80 2.13
N GLY A 77 -11.48 -13.97 2.28
CA GLY A 77 -10.83 -15.20 1.91
C GLY A 77 -11.42 -15.75 0.61
N TYR A 78 -10.57 -16.28 -0.25
CA TYR A 78 -10.99 -16.92 -1.47
C TYR A 78 -9.98 -17.99 -1.87
N SER A 79 -10.42 -18.93 -2.68
CA SER A 79 -9.54 -19.92 -3.28
C SER A 79 -9.39 -19.65 -4.76
N SER A 80 -8.15 -19.52 -5.23
CA SER A 80 -7.87 -19.27 -6.63
C SER A 80 -8.27 -20.47 -7.49
N ARG A 81 -8.87 -20.20 -8.64
CA ARG A 81 -9.16 -21.24 -9.64
C ARG A 81 -7.92 -21.65 -10.43
N ASN A 82 -6.87 -20.84 -10.39
CA ASN A 82 -5.59 -21.14 -11.03
C ASN A 82 -4.76 -22.00 -10.08
N GLY A 83 -4.64 -23.29 -10.38
CA GLY A 83 -3.90 -24.23 -9.56
C GLY A 83 -2.39 -24.25 -9.75
N LYS A 84 -1.84 -23.39 -10.61
CA LYS A 84 -0.39 -23.35 -10.84
C LYS A 84 0.33 -22.84 -9.60
N ARG A 85 1.37 -23.55 -9.21
CA ARG A 85 2.21 -23.20 -8.06
C ARG A 85 3.58 -22.74 -8.55
N ASP A 86 3.57 -21.63 -9.30
CA ASP A 86 4.75 -21.14 -10.04
C ASP A 86 5.42 -19.93 -9.38
N GLY A 87 4.91 -19.46 -8.24
CA GLY A 87 5.47 -18.29 -7.57
C GLY A 87 5.20 -16.97 -8.30
N ALA A 88 4.40 -16.99 -9.36
CA ALA A 88 4.13 -15.80 -10.15
C ALA A 88 3.24 -14.80 -9.40
N TRP A 89 3.40 -13.52 -9.75
CA TRP A 89 2.55 -12.47 -9.21
C TRP A 89 1.13 -12.60 -9.75
N ARG A 90 0.15 -12.58 -8.86
CA ARG A 90 -1.27 -12.61 -9.21
C ARG A 90 -1.93 -11.33 -8.76
N ARG A 91 -2.48 -10.61 -9.72
CA ARG A 91 -3.19 -9.37 -9.46
C ARG A 91 -4.54 -9.63 -8.80
N VAL A 92 -4.87 -8.81 -7.80
CA VAL A 92 -6.17 -8.86 -7.10
C VAL A 92 -6.86 -7.53 -7.28
N VAL A 93 -8.14 -7.58 -7.66
CA VAL A 93 -9.00 -6.40 -7.76
C VAL A 93 -10.27 -6.68 -6.97
N VAL A 94 -10.59 -5.78 -6.03
CA VAL A 94 -11.80 -5.87 -5.24
C VAL A 94 -12.80 -4.84 -5.76
N GLN A 95 -14.01 -5.29 -6.05
CA GLN A 95 -15.10 -4.43 -6.48
C GLN A 95 -16.24 -4.53 -5.49
N VAL A 96 -16.85 -3.38 -5.17
CA VAL A 96 -17.99 -3.32 -4.27
C VAL A 96 -19.21 -2.87 -5.07
N ALA A 97 -20.32 -3.60 -4.94
CA ALA A 97 -21.54 -3.32 -5.70
C ALA A 97 -22.26 -2.04 -5.27
N ARG A 98 -21.90 -1.49 -4.12
CA ARG A 98 -22.53 -0.29 -3.55
C ARG A 98 -21.88 0.97 -4.08
N ALA A 99 -22.69 1.98 -4.48
CA ALA A 99 -22.18 3.28 -4.91
C ALA A 99 -21.49 4.02 -3.77
N ASN A 100 -20.54 4.90 -4.12
CA ASN A 100 -19.79 5.75 -3.19
C ASN A 100 -18.87 5.00 -2.23
N ILE A 101 -18.57 3.73 -2.52
CA ILE A 101 -17.60 2.96 -1.76
C ILE A 101 -16.41 2.63 -2.66
N THR A 102 -15.23 3.04 -2.21
CA THR A 102 -13.97 2.74 -2.91
C THR A 102 -13.19 1.73 -2.07
N PRO A 103 -13.14 0.46 -2.48
CA PRO A 103 -12.33 -0.52 -1.77
C PRO A 103 -10.84 -0.26 -1.97
N ARG A 104 -10.04 -0.56 -0.96
CA ARG A 104 -8.59 -0.46 -1.04
C ARG A 104 -7.99 -1.73 -0.48
N THR A 105 -7.10 -2.34 -1.24
CA THR A 105 -6.44 -3.58 -0.87
C THR A 105 -5.05 -3.61 -1.48
N LYS A 106 -4.22 -4.57 -1.05
CA LYS A 106 -2.98 -4.83 -1.76
C LYS A 106 -3.30 -5.27 -3.19
N ARG A 107 -2.43 -4.96 -4.13
CA ARG A 107 -2.70 -5.15 -5.55
C ARG A 107 -2.59 -6.58 -6.03
N GLY A 108 -2.03 -7.46 -5.20
CA GLY A 108 -1.88 -8.85 -5.60
C GLY A 108 -1.09 -9.64 -4.58
N TYR A 109 -0.71 -10.83 -4.96
CA TYR A 109 0.10 -11.74 -4.14
C TYR A 109 0.92 -12.64 -5.05
N TYR A 110 1.96 -13.24 -4.47
CA TYR A 110 2.73 -14.25 -5.18
C TYR A 110 2.09 -15.61 -4.99
N ALA A 111 1.90 -16.34 -6.09
CA ALA A 111 1.36 -17.68 -6.04
C ALA A 111 2.28 -18.60 -5.21
N PRO A 112 1.74 -19.61 -4.55
CA PRO A 112 2.59 -20.57 -3.84
C PRO A 112 3.51 -21.31 -4.83
N THR A 113 4.62 -21.80 -4.32
CA THR A 113 5.56 -22.61 -5.08
C THR A 113 5.48 -24.08 -4.61
N ASN A 114 6.00 -24.99 -5.43
CA ASN A 114 5.98 -26.43 -5.14
C ASN A 114 7.10 -26.87 -4.20
N LYS A 115 7.42 -26.06 -3.21
CA LYS A 115 8.41 -26.47 -2.21
C LYS A 115 7.77 -26.96 -0.95
#